data_fad407e226dcb0b690d21f9b24215735
#
_entry.id   fad407e226dcb0b690d21f9b24215735
#
_cell.length_a   1.000
_cell.length_b   1.000
_cell.length_c   1.000
_cell.angle_alpha   90.00
_cell.angle_beta   90.00
_cell.angle_gamma   90.00
#
_symmetry.space_group_name_H-M   'P 1'
#
loop_
_entity.id
_entity.type
_entity.pdbx_description
1 polymer ?
#
loop_
_entity_poly.entity_id
_entity_poly.type
_entity_poly.pdbx_seq_one_letter_code
_entity_poly.pdbx_strand_id
1 'polypeptide(L)'
;AGNTGFGGAISGSAVDLVETKYGDTGKEAQAKLVEDTLEAHPDLSYIVGTAVTAEAAVPILRSRGLTDQVKIVSYYYTPGVDRGIARGQILAAPTDSTVVQGRIAIDQAVRILEGKDYQKHVGPALTVVTQDNHSNFDATSTLAPDGFRPVFSVE
;
A
#
# COMPACT_ATOMS: atom_id res chain seq x y z
N ALA A 1 13.00 4.31 -0.27
CA ALA A 1 12.59 3.79 -1.59
C ALA A 1 11.29 4.43 -2.07
N GLY A 2 10.18 4.35 -1.32
CA GLY A 2 8.88 4.89 -1.77
C GLY A 2 8.92 6.36 -2.20
N ASN A 3 9.44 7.25 -1.36
CA ASN A 3 9.53 8.68 -1.69
C ASN A 3 10.42 8.99 -2.89
N THR A 4 11.54 8.28 -3.06
CA THR A 4 12.42 8.47 -4.22
C THR A 4 11.71 8.07 -5.50
N GLY A 5 11.00 6.94 -5.50
CA GLY A 5 10.23 6.48 -6.65
C GLY A 5 9.06 7.42 -6.96
N PHE A 6 8.32 7.85 -5.95
CA PHE A 6 7.22 8.80 -6.12
C PHE A 6 7.72 10.15 -6.66
N GLY A 7 8.76 10.74 -6.05
CA GLY A 7 9.34 11.99 -6.53
C GLY A 7 9.86 11.92 -7.97
N GLY A 8 10.45 10.77 -8.35
CA GLY A 8 10.85 10.52 -9.74
C GLY A 8 9.66 10.44 -10.70
N ALA A 9 8.58 9.81 -10.28
CA ALA A 9 7.37 9.62 -11.11
C ALA A 9 6.61 10.94 -11.35
N ILE A 10 6.56 11.84 -10.35
CA ILE A 10 5.88 13.13 -10.49
C ILE A 10 6.76 14.22 -11.11
N SER A 11 8.07 13.98 -11.28
CA SER A 11 9.00 14.94 -11.86
C SER A 11 8.57 15.35 -13.27
N GLY A 12 8.36 16.65 -13.49
CA GLY A 12 7.88 17.19 -14.76
C GLY A 12 6.38 17.02 -15.01
N SER A 13 5.61 16.50 -14.04
CA SER A 13 4.15 16.47 -14.09
C SER A 13 3.55 17.76 -13.50
N ALA A 14 2.21 17.86 -13.55
CA ALA A 14 1.46 18.94 -12.88
C ALA A 14 1.16 18.67 -11.39
N VAL A 15 1.84 17.69 -10.79
CA VAL A 15 1.68 17.33 -9.38
C VAL A 15 2.76 18.01 -8.55
N ASP A 16 2.34 18.83 -7.59
CA ASP A 16 3.23 19.46 -6.62
C ASP A 16 3.29 18.63 -5.33
N LEU A 17 4.49 18.26 -4.90
CA LEU A 17 4.74 17.66 -3.61
C LEU A 17 4.90 18.77 -2.56
N VAL A 18 3.81 19.14 -1.89
CA VAL A 18 3.79 20.26 -0.95
C VAL A 18 4.51 19.95 0.35
N GLU A 19 4.45 18.70 0.83
CA GLU A 19 5.09 18.29 2.07
C GLU A 19 5.41 16.79 2.10
N THR A 20 6.47 16.42 2.82
CA THR A 20 6.79 15.02 3.17
C THR A 20 7.01 14.92 4.66
N LYS A 21 6.20 14.11 5.33
CA LYS A 21 6.33 13.81 6.77
C LYS A 21 6.78 12.38 6.99
N TYR A 22 7.60 12.20 7.99
CA TYR A 22 8.07 10.90 8.46
C TYR A 22 7.65 10.70 9.91
N GLY A 23 7.23 9.50 10.26
CA GLY A 23 6.85 9.16 11.62
C GLY A 23 6.77 7.66 11.83
N ASP A 24 6.50 7.27 13.05
CA ASP A 24 6.25 5.87 13.41
C ASP A 24 5.08 5.29 12.59
N THR A 25 5.12 4.00 12.35
CA THR A 25 4.07 3.26 11.63
C THR A 25 2.83 2.96 12.47
N GLY A 26 2.79 3.41 13.72
CA GLY A 26 1.63 3.31 14.60
C GLY A 26 0.43 4.11 14.07
N LYS A 27 -0.77 3.56 14.21
CA LYS A 27 -2.00 4.16 13.68
C LYS A 27 -2.24 5.58 14.23
N GLU A 28 -2.03 5.80 15.52
CA GLU A 28 -2.21 7.12 16.16
C GLU A 28 -1.20 8.14 15.63
N ALA A 29 0.08 7.74 15.48
CA ALA A 29 1.10 8.60 14.92
C ALA A 29 0.77 9.01 13.48
N GLN A 30 0.33 8.06 12.65
CA GLN A 30 -0.05 8.34 11.26
C GLN A 30 -1.33 9.18 11.18
N ALA A 31 -2.30 8.96 12.04
CA ALA A 31 -3.50 9.80 12.11
C ALA A 31 -3.14 11.24 12.44
N LYS A 32 -2.28 11.47 13.44
CA LYS A 32 -1.81 12.81 13.78
C LYS A 32 -1.08 13.49 12.62
N LEU A 33 -0.21 12.78 11.91
CA LEU A 33 0.47 13.34 10.73
C LEU A 33 -0.52 13.76 9.64
N VAL A 34 -1.57 12.97 9.40
CA VAL A 34 -2.64 13.30 8.45
C VAL A 34 -3.38 14.56 8.89
N GLU A 35 -3.79 14.63 10.17
CA GLU A 35 -4.50 15.79 10.72
C GLU A 35 -3.68 17.08 10.63
N ASP A 36 -2.41 17.03 11.08
CA ASP A 36 -1.47 18.15 11.04
C ASP A 36 -1.21 18.63 9.59
N THR A 37 -1.21 17.68 8.62
CA THR A 37 -1.03 18.02 7.20
C THR A 37 -2.26 18.70 6.61
N LEU A 38 -3.46 18.21 6.93
CA LEU A 38 -4.71 18.81 6.46
C LEU A 38 -4.95 20.19 7.05
N GLU A 39 -4.43 20.47 8.26
CA GLU A 39 -4.49 21.80 8.86
C GLU A 39 -3.51 22.77 8.21
N ALA A 40 -2.31 22.30 7.87
CA ALA A 40 -1.29 23.11 7.21
C ALA A 40 -1.60 23.40 5.74
N HIS A 41 -2.31 22.48 5.06
CA HIS A 41 -2.60 22.52 3.62
C HIS A 41 -4.10 22.32 3.36
N PRO A 42 -4.96 23.32 3.57
CA PRO A 42 -6.41 23.18 3.42
C PRO A 42 -6.87 22.94 1.97
N ASP A 43 -6.01 23.21 1.00
CA ASP A 43 -6.21 23.00 -0.43
C ASP A 43 -5.63 21.67 -0.96
N LEU A 44 -5.19 20.80 -0.06
CA LEU A 44 -4.60 19.51 -0.41
C LEU A 44 -5.56 18.68 -1.26
N SER A 45 -5.00 18.04 -2.32
CA SER A 45 -5.77 17.19 -3.23
C SER A 45 -5.48 15.70 -3.04
N TYR A 46 -4.29 15.35 -2.56
CA TYR A 46 -3.86 13.94 -2.41
C TYR A 46 -3.08 13.70 -1.13
N ILE A 47 -3.34 12.56 -0.51
CA ILE A 47 -2.51 11.97 0.54
C ILE A 47 -1.92 10.67 -0.02
N VAL A 48 -0.59 10.57 -0.04
CA VAL A 48 0.13 9.40 -0.52
C VAL A 48 0.99 8.85 0.62
N GLY A 49 0.80 7.61 1.02
CA GLY A 49 1.52 7.08 2.17
C GLY A 49 1.47 5.57 2.34
N THR A 50 1.88 5.11 3.52
CA THR A 50 1.81 3.69 3.88
C THR A 50 0.36 3.22 3.97
N ALA A 51 0.13 1.91 4.04
CA ALA A 51 -1.21 1.37 4.26
C ALA A 51 -1.83 1.90 5.56
N VAL A 52 -1.04 2.04 6.62
CA VAL A 52 -1.52 2.59 7.89
C VAL A 52 -1.92 4.06 7.76
N THR A 53 -1.15 4.85 7.00
CA THR A 53 -1.51 6.24 6.66
C THR A 53 -2.84 6.29 5.91
N ALA A 54 -2.98 5.46 4.86
CA ALA A 54 -4.18 5.40 4.04
C ALA A 54 -5.42 5.00 4.86
N GLU A 55 -5.29 3.96 5.69
CA GLU A 55 -6.37 3.50 6.56
C GLU A 55 -6.73 4.53 7.65
N ALA A 56 -5.76 5.28 8.17
CA ALA A 56 -6.01 6.36 9.13
C ALA A 56 -6.68 7.58 8.48
N ALA A 57 -6.31 7.90 7.24
CA ALA A 57 -6.87 9.05 6.53
C ALA A 57 -8.38 8.90 6.21
N VAL A 58 -8.84 7.68 5.92
CA VAL A 58 -10.25 7.42 5.55
C VAL A 58 -11.26 8.00 6.57
N PRO A 59 -11.23 7.63 7.87
CA PRO A 59 -12.17 8.19 8.84
C PRO A 59 -11.96 9.69 9.09
N ILE A 60 -10.73 10.20 8.99
CA ILE A 60 -10.41 11.63 9.18
C ILE A 60 -11.04 12.45 8.06
N LEU A 61 -10.84 12.09 6.80
CA LEU A 61 -11.45 12.79 5.67
C LEU A 61 -12.97 12.74 5.73
N ARG A 62 -13.55 11.61 6.13
CA ARG A 62 -14.99 11.48 6.30
C ARG A 62 -15.52 12.43 7.39
N SER A 63 -14.89 12.47 8.56
CA SER A 63 -15.34 13.32 9.67
C SER A 63 -15.20 14.80 9.37
N ARG A 64 -14.26 15.19 8.51
CA ARG A 64 -14.02 16.57 8.07
C ARG A 64 -14.80 16.95 6.79
N GLY A 65 -15.53 16.02 6.17
CA GLY A 65 -16.26 16.27 4.91
C GLY A 65 -15.35 16.50 3.70
N LEU A 66 -14.12 15.93 3.72
CA LEU A 66 -13.08 16.15 2.70
C LEU A 66 -12.94 15.00 1.69
N THR A 67 -13.83 14.01 1.71
CA THR A 67 -13.74 12.81 0.86
C THR A 67 -13.80 13.09 -0.64
N ASP A 68 -14.47 14.17 -1.05
CA ASP A 68 -14.55 14.58 -2.45
C ASP A 68 -13.33 15.40 -2.89
N GLN A 69 -12.75 16.16 -1.97
CA GLN A 69 -11.59 17.01 -2.22
C GLN A 69 -10.28 16.22 -2.19
N VAL A 70 -10.05 15.42 -1.15
CA VAL A 70 -8.76 14.74 -0.92
C VAL A 70 -8.87 13.27 -1.27
N LYS A 71 -8.00 12.80 -2.18
CA LYS A 71 -7.90 11.41 -2.59
C LYS A 71 -6.73 10.73 -1.88
N ILE A 72 -6.89 9.44 -1.56
CA ILE A 72 -5.90 8.66 -0.84
C ILE A 72 -5.26 7.64 -1.79
N VAL A 73 -3.93 7.58 -1.79
CA VAL A 73 -3.14 6.54 -2.49
C VAL A 73 -2.26 5.83 -1.47
N SER A 74 -2.27 4.51 -1.47
CA SER A 74 -1.43 3.70 -0.59
C SER A 74 -0.19 3.19 -1.32
N TYR A 75 0.94 3.06 -0.61
CA TYR A 75 2.15 2.38 -1.11
C TYR A 75 2.09 0.87 -0.99
N TYR A 76 1.21 0.33 -0.17
CA TYR A 76 1.11 -1.09 0.13
C TYR A 76 -0.33 -1.56 0.08
N TYR A 77 -0.50 -2.83 -0.27
CA TYR A 77 -1.79 -3.49 -0.32
C TYR A 77 -2.01 -4.34 0.94
N THR A 78 -3.06 -4.04 1.69
CA THR A 78 -3.47 -4.74 2.91
C THR A 78 -4.96 -5.05 2.84
N PRO A 79 -5.51 -5.92 3.72
CA PRO A 79 -6.96 -6.14 3.79
C PRO A 79 -7.77 -4.86 4.06
N GLY A 80 -7.19 -3.88 4.78
CA GLY A 80 -7.83 -2.59 5.01
C GLY A 80 -7.85 -1.72 3.77
N VAL A 81 -6.75 -1.67 3.04
CA VAL A 81 -6.62 -0.96 1.75
C VAL A 81 -7.53 -1.58 0.69
N ASP A 82 -7.57 -2.91 0.60
CA ASP A 82 -8.48 -3.67 -0.28
C ASP A 82 -9.94 -3.22 -0.11
N ARG A 83 -10.44 -3.26 1.15
CA ARG A 83 -11.77 -2.78 1.47
C ARG A 83 -11.96 -1.29 1.17
N GLY A 84 -10.93 -0.48 1.37
CA GLY A 84 -10.95 0.94 1.06
C GLY A 84 -11.11 1.22 -0.43
N ILE A 85 -10.40 0.48 -1.28
CA ILE A 85 -10.51 0.56 -2.74
C ILE A 85 -11.89 0.09 -3.20
N ALA A 86 -12.35 -1.08 -2.73
CA ALA A 86 -13.67 -1.61 -3.06
C ALA A 86 -14.82 -0.62 -2.78
N ARG A 87 -14.65 0.21 -1.75
CA ARG A 87 -15.63 1.22 -1.32
C ARG A 87 -15.40 2.61 -1.94
N GLY A 88 -14.41 2.78 -2.79
CA GLY A 88 -14.02 4.08 -3.37
C GLY A 88 -13.44 5.08 -2.38
N GLN A 89 -12.99 4.61 -1.20
CA GLN A 89 -12.39 5.45 -0.15
C GLN A 89 -10.89 5.64 -0.32
N ILE A 90 -10.23 4.69 -0.98
CA ILE A 90 -8.83 4.74 -1.38
C ILE A 90 -8.79 4.60 -2.90
N LEU A 91 -8.07 5.49 -3.57
CA LEU A 91 -8.03 5.58 -5.03
C LEU A 91 -7.30 4.40 -5.66
N ALA A 92 -6.11 4.09 -5.12
CA ALA A 92 -5.26 3.06 -5.67
C ALA A 92 -4.22 2.57 -4.67
N ALA A 93 -3.73 1.36 -4.88
CA ALA A 93 -2.53 0.83 -4.24
C ALA A 93 -1.81 -0.15 -5.17
N PRO A 94 -0.47 -0.12 -5.25
CA PRO A 94 0.29 -1.18 -5.88
C PRO A 94 0.35 -2.41 -4.98
N THR A 95 0.43 -3.57 -5.60
CA THR A 95 0.79 -4.82 -4.95
C THR A 95 1.84 -5.54 -5.75
N ASP A 96 2.77 -6.14 -5.05
CA ASP A 96 3.84 -6.99 -5.56
C ASP A 96 3.54 -8.48 -5.35
N SER A 97 2.28 -8.83 -5.12
CA SER A 97 1.81 -10.20 -4.92
C SER A 97 2.58 -10.93 -3.81
N THR A 98 2.50 -10.41 -2.59
CA THR A 98 3.31 -10.86 -1.44
C THR A 98 3.22 -12.36 -1.14
N VAL A 99 2.07 -13.01 -1.37
CA VAL A 99 1.92 -14.47 -1.24
C VAL A 99 2.76 -15.19 -2.29
N VAL A 100 2.76 -14.70 -3.52
CA VAL A 100 3.59 -15.27 -4.62
C VAL A 100 5.06 -15.04 -4.32
N GLN A 101 5.46 -13.87 -3.82
CA GLN A 101 6.84 -13.62 -3.39
C GLN A 101 7.31 -14.61 -2.32
N GLY A 102 6.50 -14.87 -1.31
CA GLY A 102 6.81 -15.86 -0.28
C GLY A 102 7.06 -17.26 -0.87
N ARG A 103 6.22 -17.69 -1.82
CA ARG A 103 6.39 -18.99 -2.51
C ARG A 103 7.66 -19.02 -3.35
N ILE A 104 7.96 -17.96 -4.10
CA ILE A 104 9.19 -17.81 -4.87
C ILE A 104 10.41 -17.88 -3.95
N ALA A 105 10.39 -17.17 -2.82
CA ALA A 105 11.51 -17.19 -1.88
C ALA A 105 11.82 -18.59 -1.36
N ILE A 106 10.80 -19.38 -1.01
CA ILE A 106 10.95 -20.77 -0.59
C ILE A 106 11.48 -21.64 -1.73
N ASP A 107 10.91 -21.53 -2.95
CA ASP A 107 11.39 -22.29 -4.12
C ASP A 107 12.88 -22.01 -4.40
N GLN A 108 13.29 -20.74 -4.41
CA GLN A 108 14.70 -20.38 -4.64
C GLN A 108 15.62 -20.89 -3.52
N ALA A 109 15.17 -20.86 -2.26
CA ALA A 109 15.92 -21.41 -1.14
C ALA A 109 16.12 -22.94 -1.28
N VAL A 110 15.07 -23.68 -1.63
CA VAL A 110 15.15 -25.13 -1.87
C VAL A 110 16.10 -25.43 -3.03
N ARG A 111 16.02 -24.69 -4.14
CA ARG A 111 16.95 -24.86 -5.29
C ARG A 111 18.40 -24.68 -4.88
N ILE A 112 18.71 -23.66 -4.09
CA ILE A 112 20.07 -23.43 -3.58
C ILE A 112 20.54 -24.61 -2.73
N LEU A 113 19.71 -25.08 -1.80
CA LEU A 113 20.05 -26.21 -0.91
C LEU A 113 20.26 -27.53 -1.67
N GLU A 114 19.54 -27.73 -2.77
CA GLU A 114 19.65 -28.92 -3.63
C GLU A 114 20.72 -28.79 -4.72
N GLY A 115 21.47 -27.70 -4.77
CA GLY A 115 22.48 -27.44 -5.81
C GLY A 115 21.91 -27.27 -7.22
N LYS A 116 20.62 -26.88 -7.34
CA LYS A 116 19.94 -26.64 -8.61
C LYS A 116 20.15 -25.20 -9.07
N ASP A 117 19.91 -24.95 -10.35
CA ASP A 117 19.89 -23.60 -10.89
C ASP A 117 18.82 -22.75 -10.20
N TYR A 118 19.19 -21.53 -9.82
CA TYR A 118 18.32 -20.56 -9.17
C TYR A 118 18.47 -19.16 -9.79
N GLN A 119 17.48 -18.33 -9.59
CA GLN A 119 17.50 -16.95 -10.06
C GLN A 119 17.76 -15.99 -8.89
N LYS A 120 18.80 -15.16 -9.00
CA LYS A 120 19.15 -14.16 -7.96
C LYS A 120 18.13 -13.05 -7.81
N HIS A 121 17.47 -12.69 -8.90
CA HIS A 121 16.48 -11.62 -8.96
C HIS A 121 15.25 -12.14 -9.70
N VAL A 122 14.24 -12.51 -8.96
CA VAL A 122 12.96 -12.99 -9.47
C VAL A 122 11.84 -12.53 -8.54
N GLY A 123 10.77 -12.10 -9.12
CA GLY A 123 9.56 -11.68 -8.42
C GLY A 123 8.39 -11.51 -9.38
N PRO A 124 7.16 -11.45 -8.86
CA PRO A 124 5.99 -11.17 -9.68
C PRO A 124 6.03 -9.72 -10.21
N ALA A 125 5.28 -9.48 -11.28
CA ALA A 125 5.05 -8.14 -11.78
C ALA A 125 4.24 -7.32 -10.75
N LEU A 126 4.52 -6.02 -10.68
CA LEU A 126 3.70 -5.09 -9.90
C LEU A 126 2.35 -4.90 -10.58
N THR A 127 1.29 -4.91 -9.80
CA THR A 127 -0.07 -4.59 -10.24
C THR A 127 -0.58 -3.40 -9.45
N VAL A 128 -1.14 -2.41 -10.12
CA VAL A 128 -1.86 -1.31 -9.46
C VAL A 128 -3.33 -1.68 -9.42
N VAL A 129 -3.88 -1.76 -8.21
CA VAL A 129 -5.28 -2.04 -7.97
C VAL A 129 -6.02 -0.72 -7.75
N THR A 130 -7.10 -0.53 -8.48
CA THR A 130 -8.03 0.59 -8.41
C THR A 130 -9.45 0.04 -8.29
N GLN A 131 -10.44 0.91 -8.07
CA GLN A 131 -11.83 0.48 -8.04
C GLN A 131 -12.27 -0.17 -9.35
N ASP A 132 -11.76 0.29 -10.49
CA ASP A 132 -12.16 -0.21 -11.82
C ASP A 132 -11.71 -1.65 -12.08
N ASN A 133 -10.56 -2.06 -11.55
CA ASN A 133 -10.03 -3.41 -11.76
C ASN A 133 -10.13 -4.32 -10.52
N HIS A 134 -10.58 -3.80 -9.39
CA HIS A 134 -10.66 -4.53 -8.11
C HIS A 134 -11.46 -5.84 -8.22
N SER A 135 -12.59 -5.83 -8.92
CA SER A 135 -13.44 -7.02 -9.08
C SER A 135 -12.78 -8.17 -9.85
N ASN A 136 -11.79 -7.86 -10.69
CA ASN A 136 -11.04 -8.83 -11.51
C ASN A 136 -9.65 -9.14 -10.94
N PHE A 137 -9.27 -8.47 -9.85
CA PHE A 137 -7.97 -8.68 -9.20
C PHE A 137 -7.98 -9.95 -8.36
N ASP A 138 -7.00 -10.83 -8.57
CA ASP A 138 -6.80 -12.02 -7.75
C ASP A 138 -6.15 -11.63 -6.40
N ALA A 139 -6.97 -11.30 -5.42
CA ALA A 139 -6.53 -10.94 -4.08
C ALA A 139 -5.73 -12.06 -3.38
N THR A 140 -5.92 -13.34 -3.75
CA THR A 140 -5.20 -14.47 -3.14
C THR A 140 -3.71 -14.48 -3.48
N SER A 141 -3.31 -13.77 -4.52
CA SER A 141 -1.89 -13.53 -4.84
C SER A 141 -1.16 -12.67 -3.80
N THR A 142 -1.91 -11.88 -3.05
CA THR A 142 -1.39 -10.86 -2.11
C THR A 142 -1.89 -11.05 -0.68
N LEU A 143 -3.17 -11.34 -0.51
CA LEU A 143 -3.82 -11.42 0.80
C LEU A 143 -3.98 -12.88 1.24
N ALA A 144 -3.85 -13.10 2.54
CA ALA A 144 -4.21 -14.37 3.14
C ALA A 144 -5.74 -14.58 3.04
N PRO A 145 -6.22 -15.83 2.94
CA PRO A 145 -7.64 -16.11 2.95
C PRO A 145 -8.29 -15.70 4.27
N ASP A 146 -9.59 -15.45 4.23
CA ASP A 146 -10.36 -15.10 5.42
C ASP A 146 -10.21 -16.17 6.51
N GLY A 147 -9.99 -15.71 7.74
CA GLY A 147 -9.80 -16.58 8.89
C GLY A 147 -8.40 -17.18 9.01
N PHE A 148 -7.48 -16.87 8.12
CA PHE A 148 -6.09 -17.31 8.23
C PHE A 148 -5.47 -16.84 9.56
N ARG A 149 -4.87 -17.79 10.28
CA ARG A 149 -4.09 -17.49 11.49
C ARG A 149 -2.66 -17.99 11.28
N PRO A 150 -1.66 -17.10 11.33
CA PRO A 150 -0.26 -17.52 11.17
C PRO A 150 0.17 -18.39 12.35
N VAL A 151 0.96 -19.42 12.04
CA VAL A 151 1.65 -20.25 13.04
C VAL A 151 3.10 -19.76 13.09
N PHE A 152 3.52 -19.32 14.28
CA PHE A 152 4.86 -18.74 14.49
C PHE A 152 5.88 -19.71 15.10
N SER A 153 5.47 -20.93 15.42
CA SER A 153 6.35 -21.98 15.92
C SER A 153 6.13 -23.27 15.12
N VAL A 154 7.24 -23.95 14.80
CA VAL A 154 7.23 -25.30 14.21
C VAL A 154 7.86 -26.18 15.27
N GLU A 155 7.15 -27.20 15.75
CA GLU A 155 7.65 -28.26 16.65
C GLU A 155 8.38 -29.33 15.85
#